data_4e3334def77db35e0678ab809aaff758
#
_entry.id   4e3334def77db35e0678ab809aaff758
#
_cell.length_a   1.000
_cell.length_b   1.000
_cell.length_c   1.000
_cell.angle_alpha   90.00
_cell.angle_beta   90.00
_cell.angle_gamma   90.00
#
_symmetry.space_group_name_H-M   'P 1'
#
loop_
_entity.id
_entity.type
_entity.pdbx_description
1 polymer ?
#
loop_
_entity_poly.entity_id
_entity_poly.type
_entity_poly.pdbx_seq_one_letter_code
_entity_poly.pdbx_strand_id
1 'polypeptide(L)'
;AKGFDPAQSTLTFRIAASDYLDPLFLPELVAHLQREAPNARLELLPLSGAFDYRRSLAQGQVDLVIGNWLEPPGELHLGRLMSDEIVCLVGEEHPAARLSSRAWTAERYLDCQHVAPTPLHGTTPGVIDEHLASLGLKRDVVVKSAHFSLIPLMVAQSLLVLTTGRLFCSRYVDSLPVRIVRCPVAFPPLTYYQLWHDLTHASAANRWLREQVREVARNVAAHGLPGRRP
;
A
#
# COMPACT_ATOMS: atom_id res chain seq x y z
N ALA A 1 -1.06 -12.17 35.29
CA ALA A 1 -1.48 -11.12 34.33
C ALA A 1 -2.73 -11.63 33.62
N LYS A 2 -3.88 -10.91 33.77
CA LYS A 2 -5.08 -11.22 32.99
C LYS A 2 -4.73 -11.07 31.52
N GLY A 3 -4.82 -12.15 30.76
CA GLY A 3 -4.63 -12.13 29.32
C GLY A 3 -5.63 -11.21 28.64
N PHE A 4 -5.29 -10.65 27.47
CA PHE A 4 -6.21 -9.88 26.66
C PHE A 4 -7.32 -10.79 26.14
N ASP A 5 -8.58 -10.40 26.33
CA ASP A 5 -9.76 -11.10 25.80
C ASP A 5 -10.41 -10.20 24.72
N PRO A 6 -10.25 -10.53 23.44
CA PRO A 6 -10.81 -9.73 22.36
C PRO A 6 -12.33 -9.64 22.41
N ALA A 7 -13.03 -10.70 22.83
CA ALA A 7 -14.50 -10.73 22.86
C ALA A 7 -15.09 -9.74 23.88
N GLN A 8 -14.34 -9.42 24.92
CA GLN A 8 -14.77 -8.49 25.99
C GLN A 8 -14.11 -7.11 25.89
N SER A 9 -13.17 -6.93 24.97
CA SER A 9 -12.40 -5.70 24.86
C SER A 9 -13.26 -4.53 24.36
N THR A 10 -13.16 -3.40 25.05
CA THR A 10 -13.74 -2.11 24.66
C THR A 10 -12.69 -1.10 24.23
N LEU A 11 -11.47 -1.56 24.00
CA LEU A 11 -10.35 -0.71 23.58
C LEU A 11 -10.61 -0.08 22.22
N THR A 12 -10.01 1.08 22.00
CA THR A 12 -9.91 1.70 20.68
C THR A 12 -8.55 1.39 20.10
N PHE A 13 -8.51 0.71 18.96
CA PHE A 13 -7.30 0.51 18.16
C PHE A 13 -7.21 1.61 17.11
N ARG A 14 -6.03 2.23 16.98
CA ARG A 14 -5.75 3.29 16.01
C ARG A 14 -4.67 2.84 15.05
N ILE A 15 -5.03 2.76 13.78
CA ILE A 15 -4.14 2.32 12.70
C ILE A 15 -4.02 3.44 11.68
N ALA A 16 -2.79 3.88 11.41
CA ALA A 16 -2.51 4.73 10.26
C ALA A 16 -2.04 3.85 9.10
N ALA A 17 -2.69 3.95 7.96
CA ALA A 17 -2.40 3.13 6.80
C ALA A 17 -2.37 3.95 5.52
N SER A 18 -1.46 3.58 4.59
CA SER A 18 -1.49 4.12 3.24
C SER A 18 -2.68 3.54 2.46
N ASP A 19 -3.30 4.34 1.63
CA ASP A 19 -4.43 3.93 0.80
C ASP A 19 -4.02 3.30 -0.54
N TYR A 20 -2.72 3.16 -0.81
CA TYR A 20 -2.20 2.38 -1.95
C TYR A 20 -1.87 0.91 -1.61
N LEU A 21 -2.41 0.43 -0.50
CA LEU A 21 -2.58 -0.99 -0.25
C LEU A 21 -3.63 -1.58 -1.20
N ASP A 22 -3.68 -2.91 -1.29
CA ASP A 22 -4.82 -3.57 -1.93
C ASP A 22 -6.12 -2.98 -1.38
N PRO A 23 -7.05 -2.48 -2.23
CA PRO A 23 -8.29 -1.87 -1.77
C PRO A 23 -9.17 -2.75 -0.89
N LEU A 24 -8.98 -4.06 -0.92
CA LEU A 24 -9.71 -5.00 -0.08
C LEU A 24 -9.12 -5.13 1.33
N PHE A 25 -7.87 -4.71 1.54
CA PHE A 25 -7.17 -4.97 2.80
C PHE A 25 -7.85 -4.31 4.01
N LEU A 26 -8.04 -3.01 3.98
CA LEU A 26 -8.67 -2.31 5.11
C LEU A 26 -10.13 -2.71 5.32
N PRO A 27 -10.98 -2.86 4.28
CA PRO A 27 -12.34 -3.39 4.46
C PRO A 27 -12.35 -4.81 5.08
N GLU A 28 -11.49 -5.70 4.65
CA GLU A 28 -11.39 -7.05 5.22
C GLU A 28 -10.89 -7.01 6.67
N LEU A 29 -9.93 -6.14 6.99
CA LEU A 29 -9.46 -5.94 8.35
C LEU A 29 -10.59 -5.46 9.27
N VAL A 30 -11.38 -4.49 8.82
CA VAL A 30 -12.55 -4.00 9.58
C VAL A 30 -13.54 -5.13 9.83
N ALA A 31 -13.91 -5.89 8.81
CA ALA A 31 -14.85 -7.00 8.95
C ALA A 31 -14.31 -8.10 9.88
N HIS A 32 -13.03 -8.40 9.79
CA HIS A 32 -12.36 -9.38 10.63
C HIS A 32 -12.34 -8.94 12.10
N LEU A 33 -11.89 -7.72 12.38
CA LEU A 33 -11.82 -7.20 13.74
C LEU A 33 -13.22 -7.05 14.37
N GLN A 34 -14.24 -6.73 13.59
CA GLN A 34 -15.61 -6.65 14.08
C GLN A 34 -16.13 -8.03 14.53
N ARG A 35 -15.73 -9.10 13.87
CA ARG A 35 -16.09 -10.47 14.28
C ARG A 35 -15.33 -10.92 15.53
N GLU A 36 -14.03 -10.65 15.57
CA GLU A 36 -13.15 -11.17 16.62
C GLU A 36 -13.19 -10.35 17.91
N ALA A 37 -13.46 -9.04 17.78
CA ALA A 37 -13.53 -8.11 18.91
C ALA A 37 -14.76 -7.18 18.79
N PRO A 38 -15.98 -7.68 18.94
CA PRO A 38 -17.21 -6.97 18.58
C PRO A 38 -17.46 -5.71 19.39
N ASN A 39 -16.86 -5.59 20.57
CA ASN A 39 -17.02 -4.42 21.45
C ASN A 39 -15.85 -3.41 21.33
N ALA A 40 -14.78 -3.77 20.64
CA ALA A 40 -13.66 -2.88 20.39
C ALA A 40 -14.01 -1.81 19.35
N ARG A 41 -13.25 -0.74 19.35
CA ARG A 41 -13.36 0.35 18.38
C ARG A 41 -12.12 0.38 17.49
N LEU A 42 -12.29 0.78 16.25
CA LEU A 42 -11.22 0.93 15.29
C LEU A 42 -11.27 2.32 14.67
N GLU A 43 -10.17 3.03 14.73
CA GLU A 43 -9.95 4.29 14.01
C GLU A 43 -8.88 4.06 12.94
N LEU A 44 -9.22 4.35 11.70
CA LEU A 44 -8.32 4.31 10.56
C LEU A 44 -7.93 5.74 10.19
N LEU A 45 -6.63 6.01 10.13
CA LEU A 45 -6.08 7.31 9.79
C LEU A 45 -5.28 7.20 8.49
N PRO A 46 -5.31 8.23 7.64
CA PRO A 46 -4.49 8.24 6.44
C PRO A 46 -3.02 8.43 6.82
N LEU A 47 -2.16 7.69 6.15
CA LEU A 47 -0.73 7.89 6.22
C LEU A 47 -0.35 8.89 5.12
N SER A 48 -0.18 10.15 5.50
CA SER A 48 0.11 11.26 4.58
C SER A 48 1.38 12.01 4.99
N GLY A 49 1.90 12.85 4.11
CA GLY A 49 3.13 13.62 4.35
C GLY A 49 3.05 14.64 5.49
N ALA A 50 1.84 15.04 5.88
CA ALA A 50 1.62 15.92 7.04
C ALA A 50 1.54 15.16 8.38
N PHE A 51 1.47 13.83 8.33
CA PHE A 51 1.32 12.98 9.49
C PHE A 51 2.69 12.41 9.93
N ASP A 52 3.18 12.89 11.06
CA ASP A 52 4.40 12.36 11.68
C ASP A 52 4.11 11.04 12.39
N TYR A 53 4.16 9.95 11.65
CA TYR A 53 3.83 8.62 12.16
C TYR A 53 4.82 8.12 13.22
N ARG A 54 6.09 8.50 13.15
CA ARG A 54 7.10 8.10 14.13
C ARG A 54 6.79 8.69 15.50
N ARG A 55 6.50 9.99 15.50
CA ARG A 55 6.10 10.71 16.71
C ARG A 55 4.77 10.19 17.25
N SER A 56 3.79 9.96 16.40
CA SER A 56 2.46 9.47 16.80
C SER A 56 2.53 8.07 17.40
N LEU A 57 3.37 7.19 16.88
CA LEU A 57 3.65 5.88 17.48
C LEU A 57 4.36 6.01 18.83
N ALA A 58 5.38 6.87 18.93
CA ALA A 58 6.15 7.09 20.16
C ALA A 58 5.28 7.68 21.30
N GLN A 59 4.29 8.49 20.95
CA GLN A 59 3.35 9.12 21.89
C GLN A 59 2.09 8.30 22.15
N GLY A 60 1.94 7.12 21.54
CA GLY A 60 0.77 6.27 21.69
C GLY A 60 -0.51 6.84 21.05
N GLN A 61 -0.40 7.79 20.15
CA GLN A 61 -1.52 8.36 19.40
C GLN A 61 -2.04 7.40 18.33
N VAL A 62 -1.19 6.56 17.79
CA VAL A 62 -1.53 5.40 16.95
C VAL A 62 -0.81 4.17 17.49
N ASP A 63 -1.44 3.01 17.31
CA ASP A 63 -0.91 1.72 17.75
C ASP A 63 -0.04 1.07 16.68
N LEU A 64 -0.38 1.30 15.42
CA LEU A 64 0.18 0.59 14.28
C LEU A 64 0.18 1.50 13.05
N VAL A 65 1.22 1.36 12.25
CA VAL A 65 1.33 2.02 10.94
C VAL A 65 1.55 0.96 9.88
N ILE A 66 0.81 1.03 8.78
CA ILE A 66 0.88 0.08 7.67
C ILE A 66 1.19 0.83 6.38
N GLY A 67 2.23 0.43 5.70
CA GLY A 67 2.66 1.03 4.45
C GLY A 67 3.79 0.27 3.79
N ASN A 68 4.41 0.88 2.79
CA ASN A 68 5.57 0.33 2.11
C ASN A 68 6.78 1.23 2.28
N TRP A 69 7.93 0.60 2.40
CA TRP A 69 9.24 1.24 2.47
C TRP A 69 10.26 0.38 1.75
N LEU A 70 11.24 1.01 1.10
CA LEU A 70 12.45 0.30 0.65
C LEU A 70 13.31 -0.06 1.86
N GLU A 71 13.47 0.90 2.78
CA GLU A 71 14.18 0.74 4.05
C GLU A 71 13.30 1.26 5.20
N PRO A 72 12.61 0.37 5.94
CA PRO A 72 11.83 0.78 7.10
C PRO A 72 12.71 1.45 8.17
N PRO A 73 12.15 2.38 8.98
CA PRO A 73 12.89 3.02 10.07
C PRO A 73 13.44 2.00 11.09
N GLY A 74 14.75 2.06 11.35
CA GLY A 74 15.42 1.09 12.21
C GLY A 74 15.09 1.20 13.70
N GLU A 75 14.54 2.33 14.14
CA GLU A 75 14.12 2.57 15.52
C GLU A 75 12.73 1.97 15.85
N LEU A 76 11.99 1.50 14.86
CA LEU A 76 10.67 0.89 15.04
C LEU A 76 10.77 -0.63 14.91
N HIS A 77 9.89 -1.31 15.62
CA HIS A 77 9.63 -2.72 15.36
C HIS A 77 8.89 -2.86 14.03
N LEU A 78 9.15 -3.93 13.31
CA LEU A 78 8.52 -4.17 12.04
C LEU A 78 8.06 -5.63 11.90
N GLY A 79 6.99 -5.81 11.13
CA GLY A 79 6.54 -7.10 10.65
C GLY A 79 6.23 -7.00 9.17
N ARG A 80 6.81 -7.87 8.36
CA ARG A 80 6.49 -7.95 6.94
C ARG A 80 5.09 -8.54 6.75
N LEU A 81 4.27 -7.88 5.94
CA LEU A 81 2.89 -8.32 5.66
C LEU A 81 2.79 -9.05 4.33
N MET A 82 3.24 -8.43 3.27
CA MET A 82 3.19 -8.99 1.91
C MET A 82 4.25 -8.35 1.02
N SER A 83 4.54 -9.00 -0.08
CA SER A 83 5.28 -8.43 -1.21
C SER A 83 4.46 -8.57 -2.48
N ASP A 84 4.62 -7.61 -3.36
CA ASP A 84 3.90 -7.55 -4.62
C ASP A 84 4.85 -7.15 -5.76
N GLU A 85 4.54 -7.61 -6.96
CA GLU A 85 5.25 -7.23 -8.17
C GLU A 85 4.86 -5.81 -8.57
N ILE A 86 5.83 -4.99 -8.93
CA ILE A 86 5.58 -3.67 -9.52
C ILE A 86 5.22 -3.80 -10.99
N VAL A 87 4.12 -3.19 -11.36
CA VAL A 87 3.58 -3.13 -12.73
C VAL A 87 3.19 -1.70 -13.07
N CYS A 88 2.76 -1.47 -14.31
CA CYS A 88 2.11 -0.23 -14.71
C CYS A 88 0.63 -0.44 -14.96
N LEU A 89 -0.19 0.52 -14.56
CA LEU A 89 -1.59 0.64 -14.94
C LEU A 89 -1.72 1.78 -15.94
N VAL A 90 -2.35 1.50 -17.08
CA VAL A 90 -2.59 2.46 -18.16
C VAL A 90 -4.03 2.35 -18.65
N GLY A 91 -4.57 3.44 -19.21
CA GLY A 91 -5.85 3.40 -19.90
C GLY A 91 -5.80 2.51 -21.14
N GLU A 92 -6.92 1.97 -21.58
CA GLU A 92 -7.02 1.12 -22.77
C GLU A 92 -6.56 1.85 -24.05
N GLU A 93 -6.69 3.17 -24.09
CA GLU A 93 -6.26 4.00 -25.21
C GLU A 93 -4.77 4.41 -25.15
N HIS A 94 -4.10 4.12 -24.04
CA HIS A 94 -2.67 4.43 -23.91
C HIS A 94 -1.84 3.56 -24.87
N PRO A 95 -0.83 4.12 -25.56
CA PRO A 95 0.01 3.36 -26.50
C PRO A 95 0.60 2.08 -25.91
N ALA A 96 1.01 2.09 -24.64
CA ALA A 96 1.56 0.92 -23.96
C ALA A 96 0.60 -0.26 -23.89
N ALA A 97 -0.73 -0.02 -23.90
CA ALA A 97 -1.73 -1.08 -23.88
C ALA A 97 -1.75 -1.92 -25.16
N ARG A 98 -1.21 -1.39 -26.25
CA ARG A 98 -1.19 -2.00 -27.61
C ARG A 98 0.20 -2.43 -28.06
N LEU A 99 1.25 -1.98 -27.38
CA LEU A 99 2.62 -2.34 -27.70
C LEU A 99 2.95 -3.77 -27.25
N SER A 100 3.79 -4.46 -28.04
CA SER A 100 4.43 -5.69 -27.56
C SER A 100 5.36 -5.40 -26.39
N SER A 101 5.65 -6.41 -25.58
CA SER A 101 6.59 -6.27 -24.47
C SER A 101 7.98 -5.78 -24.90
N ARG A 102 8.42 -6.11 -26.13
CA ARG A 102 9.68 -5.63 -26.70
C ARG A 102 9.63 -4.14 -27.05
N ALA A 103 8.49 -3.67 -27.54
CA ALA A 103 8.32 -2.28 -27.95
C ALA A 103 8.09 -1.34 -26.78
N TRP A 104 7.58 -1.85 -25.65
CA TRP A 104 7.41 -1.10 -24.41
C TRP A 104 8.72 -1.11 -23.61
N THR A 105 9.58 -0.14 -23.89
CA THR A 105 10.94 -0.02 -23.34
C THR A 105 11.00 0.95 -22.16
N ALA A 106 12.08 0.86 -21.39
CA ALA A 106 12.34 1.80 -20.28
C ALA A 106 12.36 3.26 -20.76
N GLU A 107 12.96 3.54 -21.92
CA GLU A 107 12.98 4.87 -22.52
C GLU A 107 11.56 5.39 -22.76
N ARG A 108 10.70 4.60 -23.41
CA ARG A 108 9.29 4.99 -23.65
C ARG A 108 8.51 5.19 -22.35
N TYR A 109 8.76 4.35 -21.35
CA TYR A 109 8.15 4.51 -20.04
C TYR A 109 8.55 5.83 -19.38
N LEU A 110 9.84 6.19 -19.42
CA LEU A 110 10.33 7.44 -18.82
C LEU A 110 9.86 8.69 -19.56
N ASP A 111 9.60 8.58 -20.88
CA ASP A 111 9.06 9.67 -21.70
C ASP A 111 7.56 9.90 -21.53
N CYS A 112 6.85 9.01 -20.85
CA CYS A 112 5.45 9.18 -20.52
C CYS A 112 5.22 10.23 -19.44
N GLN A 113 3.98 10.71 -19.35
CA GLN A 113 3.49 11.46 -18.20
C GLN A 113 2.99 10.48 -17.12
N HIS A 114 3.40 10.69 -15.89
CA HIS A 114 3.12 9.81 -14.77
C HIS A 114 2.23 10.47 -13.72
N VAL A 115 1.45 9.65 -13.05
CA VAL A 115 0.73 9.99 -11.82
C VAL A 115 1.34 9.20 -10.65
N ALA A 116 1.49 9.85 -9.53
CA ALA A 116 2.05 9.26 -8.33
C ALA A 116 1.27 9.67 -7.07
N PRO A 117 1.32 8.87 -5.99
CA PRO A 117 0.83 9.32 -4.71
C PRO A 117 1.67 10.48 -4.19
N THR A 118 1.05 11.35 -3.38
CA THR A 118 1.82 12.34 -2.61
C THR A 118 2.75 11.59 -1.65
N PRO A 119 4.06 11.90 -1.63
CA PRO A 119 5.01 11.22 -0.75
C PRO A 119 4.62 11.30 0.73
N LEU A 120 5.00 10.28 1.51
CA LEU A 120 4.74 10.21 2.96
C LEU A 120 5.42 11.34 3.76
N HIS A 121 6.50 11.91 3.22
CA HIS A 121 7.19 13.07 3.77
C HIS A 121 7.40 14.08 2.65
N GLY A 122 7.08 15.34 2.87
CA GLY A 122 7.07 16.38 1.86
C GLY A 122 8.37 16.59 1.05
N THR A 123 9.51 16.14 1.59
CA THR A 123 10.84 16.22 0.96
C THR A 123 11.41 14.87 0.54
N THR A 124 10.82 13.76 1.01
CA THR A 124 11.29 12.40 0.71
C THR A 124 10.54 11.85 -0.49
N PRO A 125 11.20 11.39 -1.56
CA PRO A 125 10.53 10.77 -2.68
C PRO A 125 9.83 9.48 -2.26
N GLY A 126 8.76 9.11 -2.98
CA GLY A 126 8.12 7.81 -2.83
C GLY A 126 9.02 6.67 -3.32
N VAL A 127 8.64 5.44 -3.01
CA VAL A 127 9.41 4.21 -3.29
C VAL A 127 9.81 4.10 -4.77
N ILE A 128 8.91 4.46 -5.69
CA ILE A 128 9.19 4.37 -7.14
C ILE A 128 10.27 5.37 -7.55
N ASP A 129 10.12 6.63 -7.17
CA ASP A 129 11.07 7.67 -7.57
C ASP A 129 12.42 7.55 -6.83
N GLU A 130 12.41 7.04 -5.60
CA GLU A 130 13.63 6.71 -4.86
C GLU A 130 14.44 5.63 -5.58
N HIS A 131 13.77 4.55 -6.03
CA HIS A 131 14.45 3.50 -6.78
C HIS A 131 14.94 3.98 -8.15
N LEU A 132 14.13 4.75 -8.89
CA LEU A 132 14.57 5.35 -10.16
C LEU A 132 15.81 6.22 -9.96
N ALA A 133 15.82 7.05 -8.93
CA ALA A 133 16.98 7.89 -8.60
C ALA A 133 18.23 7.06 -8.30
N SER A 134 18.10 5.93 -7.63
CA SER A 134 19.22 4.99 -7.37
C SER A 134 19.84 4.42 -8.65
N LEU A 135 19.06 4.37 -9.74
CA LEU A 135 19.49 3.94 -11.07
C LEU A 135 19.94 5.12 -11.94
N GLY A 136 19.95 6.34 -11.42
CA GLY A 136 20.23 7.55 -12.21
C GLY A 136 19.11 7.91 -13.18
N LEU A 137 17.88 7.41 -12.95
CA LEU A 137 16.71 7.63 -13.82
C LEU A 137 15.74 8.60 -13.16
N LYS A 138 14.97 9.30 -14.00
CA LYS A 138 13.92 10.21 -13.59
C LYS A 138 12.74 10.10 -14.56
N ARG A 139 11.52 10.12 -14.02
CA ARG A 139 10.27 10.19 -14.78
C ARG A 139 9.59 11.54 -14.60
N ASP A 140 8.68 11.89 -15.51
CA ASP A 140 7.89 13.10 -15.44
C ASP A 140 6.57 12.85 -14.69
N VAL A 141 6.53 13.19 -13.40
CA VAL A 141 5.32 13.10 -12.58
C VAL A 141 4.55 14.41 -12.70
N VAL A 142 3.52 14.41 -13.55
CA VAL A 142 2.70 15.60 -13.83
C VAL A 142 1.48 15.71 -12.90
N VAL A 143 1.08 14.61 -12.25
CA VAL A 143 0.01 14.59 -11.24
C VAL A 143 0.51 13.89 -10.00
N LYS A 144 0.40 14.57 -8.85
CA LYS A 144 0.56 13.99 -7.52
C LYS A 144 -0.77 14.08 -6.80
N SER A 145 -1.23 13.00 -6.19
CA SER A 145 -2.52 12.96 -5.52
C SER A 145 -2.45 12.27 -4.17
N ALA A 146 -3.06 12.90 -3.16
CA ALA A 146 -3.34 12.27 -1.88
C ALA A 146 -4.59 11.35 -1.95
N HIS A 147 -5.36 11.41 -3.03
CA HIS A 147 -6.54 10.58 -3.28
C HIS A 147 -6.16 9.35 -4.11
N PHE A 148 -5.36 8.47 -3.55
CA PHE A 148 -4.79 7.36 -4.30
C PHE A 148 -5.85 6.42 -4.88
N SER A 149 -6.93 6.18 -4.16
CA SER A 149 -8.05 5.34 -4.62
C SER A 149 -8.77 5.88 -5.87
N LEU A 150 -8.63 7.17 -6.17
CA LEU A 150 -9.17 7.80 -7.38
C LEU A 150 -8.21 7.75 -8.57
N ILE A 151 -6.95 7.42 -8.35
CA ILE A 151 -5.94 7.39 -9.43
C ILE A 151 -6.31 6.44 -10.57
N PRO A 152 -6.84 5.23 -10.34
CA PRO A 152 -7.28 4.36 -11.43
C PRO A 152 -8.32 5.00 -12.36
N LEU A 153 -9.22 5.81 -11.81
CA LEU A 153 -10.20 6.57 -12.61
C LEU A 153 -9.52 7.67 -13.44
N MET A 154 -8.49 8.33 -12.89
CA MET A 154 -7.69 9.31 -13.63
C MET A 154 -6.93 8.66 -14.78
N VAL A 155 -6.34 7.50 -14.53
CA VAL A 155 -5.62 6.70 -15.55
C VAL A 155 -6.56 6.25 -16.66
N ALA A 156 -7.78 5.82 -16.32
CA ALA A 156 -8.78 5.37 -17.29
C ALA A 156 -9.17 6.45 -18.31
N GLN A 157 -9.07 7.73 -17.94
CA GLN A 157 -9.51 8.87 -18.72
C GLN A 157 -8.36 9.71 -19.32
N SER A 158 -7.13 9.22 -19.22
CA SER A 158 -5.95 9.99 -19.60
C SER A 158 -4.87 9.12 -20.23
N LEU A 159 -3.74 9.73 -20.57
CA LEU A 159 -2.52 9.01 -20.97
C LEU A 159 -1.50 8.92 -19.83
N LEU A 160 -1.94 9.08 -18.58
CA LEU A 160 -1.09 8.91 -17.41
C LEU A 160 -0.71 7.45 -17.18
N VAL A 161 0.50 7.25 -16.71
CA VAL A 161 1.00 5.95 -16.26
C VAL A 161 1.06 5.92 -14.73
N LEU A 162 0.45 4.92 -14.12
CA LEU A 162 0.61 4.61 -12.71
C LEU A 162 1.55 3.43 -12.56
N THR A 163 2.57 3.57 -11.73
CA THR A 163 3.49 2.49 -11.36
C THR A 163 3.25 2.09 -9.92
N THR A 164 2.74 0.88 -9.69
CA THR A 164 2.41 0.38 -8.35
C THR A 164 2.30 -1.14 -8.34
N GLY A 165 1.84 -1.71 -7.23
CA GLY A 165 1.68 -3.15 -7.06
C GLY A 165 0.61 -3.76 -7.96
N ARG A 166 0.85 -4.99 -8.42
CA ARG A 166 -0.09 -5.76 -9.24
C ARG A 166 -1.40 -6.04 -8.52
N LEU A 167 -1.38 -6.33 -7.23
CA LEU A 167 -2.59 -6.60 -6.45
C LEU A 167 -3.55 -5.40 -6.46
N PHE A 168 -3.02 -4.21 -6.23
CA PHE A 168 -3.83 -2.98 -6.33
C PHE A 168 -4.44 -2.84 -7.72
N CYS A 169 -3.63 -2.93 -8.76
CA CYS A 169 -4.08 -2.77 -10.15
C CYS A 169 -5.14 -3.80 -10.55
N SER A 170 -5.00 -5.04 -10.12
CA SER A 170 -5.90 -6.14 -10.49
C SER A 170 -7.34 -5.95 -10.02
N ARG A 171 -7.55 -5.11 -9.00
CA ARG A 171 -8.90 -4.80 -8.50
C ARG A 171 -9.72 -3.91 -9.44
N TYR A 172 -9.07 -3.26 -10.39
CA TYR A 172 -9.72 -2.28 -11.27
C TYR A 172 -9.90 -2.73 -12.72
N VAL A 173 -9.16 -3.77 -13.17
CA VAL A 173 -9.16 -4.17 -14.59
C VAL A 173 -10.49 -4.69 -15.10
N ASP A 174 -11.35 -5.22 -14.23
CA ASP A 174 -12.68 -5.72 -14.61
C ASP A 174 -13.77 -4.64 -14.57
N SER A 175 -13.51 -3.52 -13.89
CA SER A 175 -14.50 -2.46 -13.67
C SER A 175 -14.20 -1.16 -14.40
N LEU A 176 -12.98 -0.95 -14.85
CA LEU A 176 -12.54 0.25 -15.55
C LEU A 176 -11.85 -0.09 -16.87
N PRO A 177 -11.86 0.84 -17.85
CA PRO A 177 -11.15 0.66 -19.12
C PRO A 177 -9.64 0.90 -18.94
N VAL A 178 -9.00 0.07 -18.13
CA VAL A 178 -7.58 0.09 -17.82
C VAL A 178 -6.94 -1.27 -18.07
N ARG A 179 -5.63 -1.28 -18.28
CA ARG A 179 -4.84 -2.50 -18.48
C ARG A 179 -3.59 -2.47 -17.61
N ILE A 180 -3.22 -3.66 -17.14
CA ILE A 180 -1.93 -3.89 -16.49
C ILE A 180 -0.93 -4.21 -17.59
N VAL A 181 0.17 -3.48 -17.63
CA VAL A 181 1.33 -3.77 -18.45
C VAL A 181 2.56 -3.94 -17.57
N ARG A 182 3.54 -4.74 -18.02
CA ARG A 182 4.77 -4.88 -17.24
C ARG A 182 5.47 -3.53 -17.10
N CYS A 183 6.14 -3.31 -16.00
CA CYS A 183 7.04 -2.17 -15.87
C CYS A 183 8.36 -2.49 -16.57
N PRO A 184 8.80 -1.68 -17.58
CA PRO A 184 10.02 -1.98 -18.31
C PRO A 184 11.30 -1.60 -17.57
N VAL A 185 11.20 -0.94 -16.42
CA VAL A 185 12.30 -0.74 -15.47
C VAL A 185 12.22 -1.82 -14.41
N ALA A 186 13.33 -2.46 -14.09
CA ALA A 186 13.38 -3.46 -13.04
C ALA A 186 13.29 -2.82 -11.65
N PHE A 187 12.28 -3.23 -10.89
CA PHE A 187 12.07 -2.82 -9.50
C PHE A 187 12.22 -4.03 -8.57
N PRO A 188 12.69 -3.82 -7.33
CA PRO A 188 12.51 -4.83 -6.29
C PRO A 188 11.02 -5.00 -6.00
N PRO A 189 10.60 -6.14 -5.42
CA PRO A 189 9.23 -6.31 -4.99
C PRO A 189 8.80 -5.18 -4.06
N LEU A 190 7.56 -4.71 -4.22
CA LEU A 190 6.94 -3.76 -3.32
C LEU A 190 6.57 -4.48 -2.03
N THR A 191 7.25 -4.15 -0.94
CA THR A 191 7.05 -4.83 0.34
C THR A 191 6.29 -3.94 1.31
N TYR A 192 5.20 -4.47 1.86
CA TYR A 192 4.38 -3.82 2.87
C TYR A 192 4.73 -4.34 4.24
N TYR A 193 4.79 -3.42 5.19
CA TYR A 193 5.12 -3.67 6.59
C TYR A 193 4.04 -3.11 7.51
N GLN A 194 3.92 -3.71 8.68
CA GLN A 194 3.36 -3.05 9.86
C GLN A 194 4.50 -2.60 10.76
N LEU A 195 4.42 -1.37 11.25
CA LEU A 195 5.41 -0.77 12.14
C LEU A 195 4.75 -0.40 13.45
N TRP A 196 5.47 -0.57 14.55
CA TRP A 196 5.02 -0.17 15.88
C TRP A 196 6.19 0.26 16.76
N HIS A 197 5.90 1.03 17.79
CA HIS A 197 6.88 1.51 18.74
C HIS A 197 7.05 0.54 19.91
N ASP A 198 8.19 0.62 20.58
CA ASP A 198 8.48 -0.18 21.79
C ASP A 198 7.46 0.03 22.89
N LEU A 199 6.86 1.22 22.95
CA LEU A 199 5.77 1.56 23.89
C LEU A 199 4.64 0.53 23.92
N THR A 200 4.26 -0.03 22.77
CA THR A 200 3.16 -0.99 22.62
C THR A 200 3.65 -2.43 22.36
N HIS A 201 4.97 -2.63 22.32
CA HIS A 201 5.55 -3.92 21.92
C HIS A 201 5.12 -5.08 22.82
N ALA A 202 5.14 -4.88 24.12
CA ALA A 202 4.80 -5.89 25.12
C ALA A 202 3.28 -5.97 25.44
N SER A 203 2.48 -5.04 24.95
CA SER A 203 1.02 -5.03 25.17
C SER A 203 0.35 -6.24 24.56
N ALA A 204 -0.39 -7.02 25.36
CA ALA A 204 -1.13 -8.18 24.89
C ALA A 204 -2.18 -7.83 23.83
N ALA A 205 -2.89 -6.72 24.00
CA ALA A 205 -3.88 -6.21 23.04
C ALA A 205 -3.22 -5.84 21.71
N ASN A 206 -2.09 -5.14 21.72
CA ASN A 206 -1.39 -4.74 20.51
C ASN A 206 -0.73 -5.94 19.80
N ARG A 207 -0.23 -6.94 20.55
CA ARG A 207 0.25 -8.20 19.95
C ARG A 207 -0.87 -8.92 19.22
N TRP A 208 -2.02 -9.04 19.85
CA TRP A 208 -3.21 -9.60 19.22
C TRP A 208 -3.58 -8.85 17.94
N LEU A 209 -3.64 -7.51 17.98
CA LEU A 209 -3.92 -6.69 16.79
C LEU A 209 -2.95 -6.97 15.65
N ARG A 210 -1.65 -7.03 15.93
CA ARG A 210 -0.62 -7.32 14.91
C ARG A 210 -0.78 -8.71 14.29
N GLU A 211 -1.21 -9.70 15.06
CA GLU A 211 -1.50 -11.05 14.57
C GLU A 211 -2.71 -11.03 13.63
N GLN A 212 -3.79 -10.29 13.98
CA GLN A 212 -4.97 -10.13 13.12
C GLN A 212 -4.62 -9.46 11.80
N VAL A 213 -3.85 -8.38 11.85
CA VAL A 213 -3.38 -7.68 10.66
C VAL A 213 -2.58 -8.61 9.74
N ARG A 214 -1.71 -9.44 10.30
CA ARG A 214 -0.92 -10.42 9.54
C ARG A 214 -1.81 -11.50 8.90
N GLU A 215 -2.80 -11.99 9.62
CA GLU A 215 -3.76 -12.98 9.11
C GLU A 215 -4.55 -12.42 7.93
N VAL A 216 -5.11 -11.23 8.06
CA VAL A 216 -5.84 -10.54 6.98
C VAL A 216 -4.95 -10.30 5.76
N ALA A 217 -3.70 -9.87 5.97
CA ALA A 217 -2.75 -9.67 4.88
C ALA A 217 -2.50 -10.96 4.08
N ARG A 218 -2.36 -12.09 4.77
CA ARG A 218 -2.21 -13.41 4.10
C ARG A 218 -3.45 -13.77 3.29
N ASN A 219 -4.63 -13.54 3.81
CA ASN A 219 -5.89 -13.84 3.14
C ASN A 219 -6.09 -13.00 1.89
N VAL A 220 -5.83 -11.70 1.98
CA VAL A 220 -5.92 -10.76 0.85
C VAL A 220 -4.92 -11.12 -0.26
N ALA A 221 -3.68 -11.43 0.09
CA ALA A 221 -2.66 -11.85 -0.87
C ALA A 221 -3.04 -13.16 -1.57
N ALA A 222 -3.66 -14.11 -0.88
CA ALA A 222 -4.11 -15.38 -1.45
C ALA A 222 -5.24 -15.21 -2.47
N HIS A 223 -6.15 -14.25 -2.26
CA HIS A 223 -7.26 -13.96 -3.18
C HIS A 223 -6.86 -13.08 -4.37
N GLY A 224 -5.67 -12.50 -4.35
CA GLY A 224 -5.17 -11.58 -5.39
C GLY A 224 -4.50 -12.23 -6.59
N LEU A 225 -4.24 -13.55 -6.57
CA LEU A 225 -3.59 -14.25 -7.67
C LEU A 225 -4.64 -14.71 -8.70
N PRO A 226 -4.65 -14.17 -9.94
CA PRO A 226 -5.49 -14.71 -11.00
C PRO A 226 -5.02 -16.14 -11.32
N GLY A 227 -5.89 -17.12 -11.13
CA GLY A 227 -5.63 -18.52 -11.52
C GLY A 227 -5.88 -19.58 -10.45
N ARG A 228 -6.21 -19.22 -9.23
CA ARG A 228 -6.71 -20.19 -8.24
C ARG A 228 -8.20 -19.93 -7.97
N ARG A 229 -9.04 -20.41 -8.89
CA ARG A 229 -10.40 -20.79 -8.52
C ARG A 229 -10.33 -22.20 -7.94
N PRO A 230 -11.10 -22.48 -6.86
CA PRO A 230 -11.16 -23.83 -6.27
C PRO A 230 -11.73 -24.83 -7.26
#